data_1c08c391afffded02b083e757bd6e432
#
_entry.id   1c08c391afffded02b083e757bd6e432
#
_cell.length_a   1.000
_cell.length_b   1.000
_cell.length_c   1.000
_cell.angle_alpha   90.00
_cell.angle_beta   90.00
_cell.angle_gamma   90.00
#
_symmetry.space_group_name_H-M   'P 1'
#
loop_
_entity.id
_entity.type
_entity.pdbx_description
1 polymer ?
#
loop_
_entity_poly.entity_id
_entity_poly.type
_entity_poly.pdbx_seq_one_letter_code
_entity_poly.pdbx_strand_id
1 'polypeptide(L)'
;MKRSIIATLMLGYFCSTGVYAQSISIPSTMDSAMAYSPLAQQSANSEPFASWLQPLMNQFNQLPEVKAQQAKASQAQLLIQAADKAVYNPQLGLNYQNASDDTYSLDISQTIDWGDKRGVAMRKAQLEAEVLLSQTTLMRSQLLADAVMALVEQAQQNKILQFQQQQVDAAKQQFEIAKQQLASGSISQAELQLIQLDLASRAADYALAEQAAIGADGKLLMLFGTVQPPFSDFIEALNLDVAAEISPELPALKSAYQQVMMAKLASKQAKADTAADPTISLSAEREGEENKFGVGLSIPIQIRNNYSETLAIASNEIAIAEQDYLARERMITQQQKLFHLSLPRLQQRYHEWRELVLTSGAGVAEALSQQWQAGDISTSDYLQSRRQLASSYLAGMSLESALYQSWLDWMGQSGQLESYFLRQLAQQVNGKSARANATSPDVNSINGNSLNAASINKIR
;
A
#
# COMPACT_ATOMS: atom_id res chain seq x y z
N MET A 1 39.51 -0.01 -23.34
CA MET A 1 40.40 1.10 -23.67
C MET A 1 39.65 2.41 -23.49
N LYS A 2 40.29 3.33 -22.76
CA LYS A 2 40.01 4.76 -22.55
C LYS A 2 38.68 5.16 -21.87
N ARG A 3 38.79 5.38 -20.56
CA ARG A 3 37.93 6.20 -19.70
C ARG A 3 38.12 7.68 -20.06
N SER A 4 37.05 8.48 -20.05
CA SER A 4 37.13 9.93 -20.02
C SER A 4 36.29 10.46 -18.87
N ILE A 5 36.97 11.07 -17.93
CA ILE A 5 36.44 11.77 -16.76
C ILE A 5 36.23 13.22 -17.21
N ILE A 6 35.03 13.77 -17.05
CA ILE A 6 34.78 15.21 -17.17
C ILE A 6 34.43 15.72 -15.77
N ALA A 7 35.38 16.44 -15.18
CA ALA A 7 35.20 17.25 -13.99
C ALA A 7 34.69 18.63 -14.41
N THR A 8 33.53 19.04 -13.93
CA THR A 8 33.01 20.39 -14.12
C THR A 8 33.19 21.17 -12.82
N LEU A 9 34.10 22.12 -12.82
CA LEU A 9 34.24 23.16 -11.78
C LEU A 9 33.04 24.11 -11.86
N MET A 10 32.36 24.33 -10.74
CA MET A 10 31.52 25.51 -10.56
C MET A 10 32.16 26.49 -9.61
N LEU A 11 32.49 27.65 -10.17
CA LEU A 11 32.97 28.85 -9.47
C LEU A 11 31.81 29.45 -8.63
N GLY A 12 32.13 29.75 -7.37
CA GLY A 12 31.23 30.48 -6.49
C GLY A 12 31.19 31.98 -6.79
N TYR A 13 29.98 32.52 -6.72
CA TYR A 13 29.77 33.98 -6.58
C TYR A 13 29.41 34.28 -5.12
N PHE A 14 30.29 35.00 -4.44
CA PHE A 14 30.03 35.66 -3.17
C PHE A 14 29.28 36.96 -3.45
N CYS A 15 28.05 37.06 -2.97
CA CYS A 15 27.36 38.37 -2.84
C CYS A 15 27.23 38.68 -1.35
N SER A 16 27.97 39.69 -0.92
CA SER A 16 27.91 40.28 0.38
C SER A 16 26.70 41.25 0.45
N THR A 17 25.72 40.98 1.33
CA THR A 17 24.72 41.95 1.71
C THR A 17 24.74 42.14 3.22
N GLY A 18 24.79 43.40 3.61
CA GLY A 18 25.02 43.86 4.97
C GLY A 18 23.93 43.49 5.97
N VAL A 19 24.39 43.21 7.16
CA VAL A 19 23.58 42.96 8.35
C VAL A 19 23.14 44.31 8.93
N TYR A 20 21.84 44.58 8.88
CA TYR A 20 21.23 45.61 9.75
C TYR A 20 20.85 44.96 11.09
N ALA A 21 21.52 45.37 12.15
CA ALA A 21 21.17 45.02 13.51
C ALA A 21 19.91 45.77 13.93
N GLN A 22 18.78 45.12 14.03
CA GLN A 22 17.61 45.61 14.75
C GLN A 22 17.65 45.09 16.20
N SER A 23 17.71 46.01 17.13
CA SER A 23 17.57 45.78 18.56
C SER A 23 16.14 45.31 18.88
N ILE A 24 15.97 44.08 19.25
CA ILE A 24 14.71 43.51 19.76
C ILE A 24 14.69 43.71 21.27
N SER A 25 13.78 44.57 21.72
CA SER A 25 13.41 44.75 23.13
C SER A 25 12.72 43.50 23.64
N ILE A 26 13.27 42.87 24.66
CA ILE A 26 12.73 41.71 25.36
C ILE A 26 11.59 42.16 26.28
N PRO A 27 10.36 41.67 26.12
CA PRO A 27 9.34 41.85 27.16
C PRO A 27 9.58 40.85 28.28
N SER A 28 9.71 41.34 29.47
CA SER A 28 9.75 40.57 30.73
C SER A 28 8.37 40.04 31.05
N THR A 29 8.10 38.79 30.68
CA THR A 29 7.09 37.93 31.32
C THR A 29 7.70 36.56 31.50
N MET A 30 8.42 36.40 32.60
CA MET A 30 8.71 35.13 33.23
C MET A 30 7.41 34.63 33.85
N ASP A 31 6.68 33.80 33.16
CA ASP A 31 5.85 32.74 33.71
C ASP A 31 5.30 31.89 32.55
N SER A 32 5.47 30.58 32.64
CA SER A 32 5.00 29.55 31.70
C SER A 32 6.04 29.03 30.73
N ALA A 33 7.18 28.62 31.21
CA ALA A 33 8.04 27.74 30.45
C ALA A 33 8.19 26.41 31.17
N MET A 34 8.02 25.31 30.42
CA MET A 34 8.18 23.91 30.76
C MET A 34 6.96 23.22 31.36
N ALA A 35 5.79 23.42 30.81
CA ALA A 35 4.87 22.34 30.74
C ALA A 35 5.35 21.42 29.58
N TYR A 36 6.06 20.37 29.88
CA TYR A 36 6.03 19.17 29.10
C TYR A 36 4.55 18.77 29.01
N SER A 37 3.80 19.38 28.12
CA SER A 37 2.48 18.89 27.73
C SER A 37 2.72 17.77 26.77
N PRO A 38 2.84 16.54 27.29
CA PRO A 38 2.91 15.42 26.42
C PRO A 38 1.50 15.20 25.87
N LEU A 39 1.40 14.78 24.68
CA LEU A 39 0.44 13.87 24.06
C LEU A 39 -0.92 13.57 24.77
N ALA A 40 -1.13 14.02 26.01
CA ALA A 40 -2.34 13.74 26.79
C ALA A 40 -3.50 14.74 26.58
N GLN A 41 -3.32 15.82 25.84
CA GLN A 41 -4.39 16.82 25.62
C GLN A 41 -4.96 16.87 24.19
N GLN A 42 -4.49 16.01 23.27
CA GLN A 42 -5.02 15.96 21.92
C GLN A 42 -6.16 14.92 21.72
N SER A 43 -6.52 14.14 22.75
CA SER A 43 -7.55 13.09 22.60
C SER A 43 -9.01 13.58 22.63
N ALA A 44 -9.28 14.86 22.80
CA ALA A 44 -10.66 15.36 22.97
C ALA A 44 -11.39 15.73 21.68
N ASN A 45 -10.70 15.83 20.52
CA ASN A 45 -11.28 16.20 19.24
C ASN A 45 -10.86 15.30 18.07
N SER A 46 -10.61 14.01 18.32
CA SER A 46 -10.38 13.07 17.21
C SER A 46 -11.64 12.98 16.36
N GLU A 47 -11.59 13.51 15.14
CA GLU A 47 -12.63 13.24 14.16
C GLU A 47 -12.80 11.72 14.00
N PRO A 48 -14.05 11.22 13.88
CA PRO A 48 -14.25 9.79 13.75
C PRO A 48 -13.47 9.24 12.55
N PHE A 49 -12.88 8.06 12.72
CA PHE A 49 -12.08 7.32 11.72
C PHE A 49 -12.62 7.42 10.28
N ALA A 50 -13.96 7.50 10.09
CA ALA A 50 -14.57 7.67 8.77
C ALA A 50 -14.28 9.03 8.12
N SER A 51 -14.05 10.08 8.88
CA SER A 51 -13.91 11.42 8.31
C SER A 51 -12.62 11.59 7.51
N TRP A 52 -11.55 10.92 7.90
CA TRP A 52 -10.29 10.94 7.16
C TRP A 52 -10.12 9.71 6.25
N LEU A 53 -10.68 8.54 6.59
CA LEU A 53 -10.53 7.34 5.76
C LEU A 53 -11.20 7.51 4.39
N GLN A 54 -12.39 8.11 4.33
CA GLN A 54 -13.07 8.34 3.06
C GLN A 54 -12.28 9.29 2.13
N PRO A 55 -11.77 10.45 2.58
CA PRO A 55 -10.86 11.28 1.80
C PRO A 55 -9.59 10.55 1.35
N LEU A 56 -8.96 9.77 2.24
CA LEU A 56 -7.78 8.97 1.90
C LEU A 56 -8.08 7.97 0.78
N MET A 57 -9.16 7.19 0.89
CA MET A 57 -9.54 6.22 -0.13
C MET A 57 -9.90 6.88 -1.47
N ASN A 58 -10.55 8.04 -1.44
CA ASN A 58 -10.84 8.81 -2.64
C ASN A 58 -9.55 9.26 -3.35
N GLN A 59 -8.57 9.74 -2.59
CA GLN A 59 -7.28 10.18 -3.10
C GLN A 59 -6.45 9.00 -3.60
N PHE A 60 -6.39 7.92 -2.84
CA PHE A 60 -5.76 6.67 -3.23
C PHE A 60 -6.27 6.16 -4.59
N ASN A 61 -7.59 6.20 -4.81
CA ASN A 61 -8.20 5.79 -6.07
C ASN A 61 -7.86 6.73 -7.26
N GLN A 62 -7.30 7.91 -7.01
CA GLN A 62 -6.83 8.81 -8.08
C GLN A 62 -5.38 8.57 -8.48
N LEU A 63 -4.62 7.80 -7.71
CA LEU A 63 -3.22 7.49 -8.01
C LEU A 63 -3.09 6.78 -9.37
N PRO A 64 -2.10 7.14 -10.20
CA PRO A 64 -1.89 6.50 -11.51
C PRO A 64 -1.71 4.98 -11.41
N GLU A 65 -0.99 4.50 -10.39
CA GLU A 65 -0.73 3.10 -10.12
C GLU A 65 -2.04 2.33 -9.82
N VAL A 66 -2.94 2.96 -9.06
CA VAL A 66 -4.25 2.39 -8.71
C VAL A 66 -5.19 2.40 -9.90
N LYS A 67 -5.18 3.47 -10.71
CA LYS A 67 -5.91 3.52 -11.99
C LYS A 67 -5.43 2.46 -12.97
N ALA A 68 -4.12 2.20 -13.01
CA ALA A 68 -3.57 1.11 -13.82
C ALA A 68 -4.11 -0.26 -13.38
N GLN A 69 -4.27 -0.51 -12.07
CA GLN A 69 -4.90 -1.74 -11.59
C GLN A 69 -6.40 -1.83 -11.95
N GLN A 70 -7.13 -0.71 -11.94
CA GLN A 70 -8.52 -0.66 -12.41
C GLN A 70 -8.63 -0.97 -13.90
N ALA A 71 -7.70 -0.45 -14.71
CA ALA A 71 -7.65 -0.75 -16.15
C ALA A 71 -7.38 -2.25 -16.40
N LYS A 72 -6.49 -2.89 -15.61
CA LYS A 72 -6.27 -4.35 -15.67
C LYS A 72 -7.53 -5.13 -15.31
N ALA A 73 -8.29 -4.69 -14.31
CA ALA A 73 -9.56 -5.33 -13.97
C ALA A 73 -10.59 -5.22 -15.12
N SER A 74 -10.63 -4.09 -15.83
CA SER A 74 -11.46 -3.95 -17.04
C SER A 74 -10.97 -4.84 -18.18
N GLN A 75 -9.65 -4.99 -18.35
CA GLN A 75 -9.05 -5.90 -19.32
C GLN A 75 -9.48 -7.36 -19.10
N ALA A 76 -9.65 -7.79 -17.85
CA ALA A 76 -10.10 -9.13 -17.51
C ALA A 76 -11.43 -9.50 -18.18
N GLN A 77 -12.38 -8.56 -18.24
CA GLN A 77 -13.66 -8.78 -18.94
C GLN A 77 -13.49 -8.92 -20.45
N LEU A 78 -12.58 -8.12 -21.04
CA LEU A 78 -12.31 -8.18 -22.48
C LEU A 78 -11.63 -9.49 -22.88
N LEU A 79 -10.78 -10.07 -22.03
CA LEU A 79 -10.16 -11.38 -22.26
C LEU A 79 -11.20 -12.49 -22.45
N ILE A 80 -12.22 -12.51 -21.58
CA ILE A 80 -13.32 -13.48 -21.68
C ILE A 80 -14.09 -13.31 -22.99
N GLN A 81 -14.44 -12.07 -23.33
CA GLN A 81 -15.17 -11.77 -24.57
C GLN A 81 -14.35 -12.12 -25.83
N ALA A 82 -13.04 -11.89 -25.80
CA ALA A 82 -12.15 -12.25 -26.91
C ALA A 82 -12.06 -13.77 -27.10
N ALA A 83 -11.92 -14.52 -25.99
CA ALA A 83 -11.81 -15.98 -26.02
C ALA A 83 -13.10 -16.68 -26.45
N ASP A 84 -14.26 -16.05 -26.32
CA ASP A 84 -15.55 -16.57 -26.79
C ASP A 84 -15.74 -16.46 -28.32
N LYS A 85 -14.86 -15.80 -29.04
CA LYS A 85 -14.93 -15.71 -30.48
C LYS A 85 -14.51 -17.03 -31.15
N ALA A 86 -14.97 -17.22 -32.39
CA ALA A 86 -14.56 -18.38 -33.20
C ALA A 86 -13.04 -18.38 -33.41
N VAL A 87 -12.40 -19.55 -33.28
CA VAL A 87 -10.96 -19.74 -33.50
C VAL A 87 -10.61 -19.54 -34.98
N TYR A 88 -11.46 -20.01 -35.86
CA TYR A 88 -11.26 -19.96 -37.30
C TYR A 88 -12.34 -19.14 -37.98
N ASN A 89 -11.93 -18.16 -38.78
CA ASN A 89 -12.81 -17.44 -39.69
C ASN A 89 -12.95 -18.20 -41.01
N PRO A 90 -14.10 -18.11 -41.70
CA PRO A 90 -14.21 -18.57 -43.10
C PRO A 90 -13.15 -17.89 -43.96
N GLN A 91 -12.57 -18.64 -44.87
CA GLN A 91 -11.61 -18.12 -45.85
C GLN A 91 -12.28 -18.07 -47.22
N LEU A 92 -12.13 -16.97 -47.91
CA LEU A 92 -12.55 -16.79 -49.30
C LEU A 92 -11.32 -16.66 -50.17
N GLY A 93 -11.14 -17.59 -51.09
CA GLY A 93 -10.08 -17.59 -52.09
C GLY A 93 -10.64 -17.16 -53.47
N LEU A 94 -9.93 -16.30 -54.15
CA LEU A 94 -10.18 -15.95 -55.55
C LEU A 94 -8.89 -16.22 -56.33
N ASN A 95 -8.95 -17.02 -57.33
CA ASN A 95 -7.77 -17.37 -58.14
C ASN A 95 -8.10 -17.17 -59.63
N TYR A 96 -7.17 -16.61 -60.35
CA TYR A 96 -7.20 -16.50 -61.81
C TYR A 96 -5.94 -17.13 -62.39
N GLN A 97 -6.10 -17.98 -63.36
CA GLN A 97 -5.00 -18.58 -64.10
C GLN A 97 -5.21 -18.36 -65.56
N ASN A 98 -4.20 -17.74 -66.20
CA ASN A 98 -4.16 -17.60 -67.65
C ASN A 98 -3.40 -18.79 -68.25
N ALA A 99 -4.09 -19.56 -69.12
CA ALA A 99 -3.56 -20.69 -69.86
C ALA A 99 -4.12 -20.70 -71.27
N SER A 100 -4.22 -21.87 -71.89
CA SER A 100 -4.93 -21.99 -73.23
C SER A 100 -6.41 -21.59 -73.13
N ASP A 101 -7.03 -21.90 -72.00
CA ASP A 101 -8.32 -21.42 -71.57
C ASP A 101 -8.19 -20.71 -70.22
N ASP A 102 -8.78 -19.51 -70.09
CA ASP A 102 -8.74 -18.75 -68.87
C ASP A 102 -9.58 -19.46 -67.79
N THR A 103 -8.95 -19.65 -66.60
CA THR A 103 -9.62 -20.28 -65.48
C THR A 103 -9.84 -19.29 -64.35
N TYR A 104 -11.07 -19.18 -63.89
CA TYR A 104 -11.49 -18.39 -62.73
C TYR A 104 -12.00 -19.34 -61.67
N SER A 105 -11.43 -19.30 -60.43
CA SER A 105 -11.92 -20.10 -59.33
C SER A 105 -12.31 -19.24 -58.12
N LEU A 106 -13.37 -19.66 -57.46
CA LEU A 106 -13.87 -19.09 -56.21
C LEU A 106 -13.90 -20.27 -55.20
N ASP A 107 -13.16 -20.08 -54.09
CA ASP A 107 -13.06 -21.09 -53.03
C ASP A 107 -13.56 -20.51 -51.73
N ILE A 108 -14.44 -21.22 -51.02
CA ILE A 108 -14.83 -20.89 -49.65
C ILE A 108 -14.40 -22.11 -48.78
N SER A 109 -13.63 -21.84 -47.74
CA SER A 109 -13.23 -22.88 -46.82
C SER A 109 -13.45 -22.49 -45.34
N GLN A 110 -13.77 -23.53 -44.54
CA GLN A 110 -14.00 -23.39 -43.11
C GLN A 110 -13.28 -24.52 -42.37
N THR A 111 -12.37 -24.17 -41.49
CA THR A 111 -11.77 -25.09 -40.55
C THR A 111 -12.69 -25.30 -39.36
N ILE A 112 -12.89 -26.55 -38.96
CA ILE A 112 -13.76 -26.94 -37.84
C ILE A 112 -12.88 -27.18 -36.63
N ASP A 113 -13.19 -26.53 -35.51
CA ASP A 113 -12.55 -26.76 -34.22
C ASP A 113 -12.97 -28.11 -33.64
N TRP A 114 -12.24 -29.17 -34.02
CA TRP A 114 -12.52 -30.53 -33.55
C TRP A 114 -11.94 -30.78 -32.16
N GLY A 115 -10.89 -30.07 -31.80
CA GLY A 115 -10.19 -30.19 -30.52
C GLY A 115 -10.82 -29.42 -29.34
N ASP A 116 -11.98 -28.75 -29.52
CA ASP A 116 -12.59 -27.86 -28.53
C ASP A 116 -11.61 -26.74 -28.08
N LYS A 117 -10.78 -26.22 -29.01
CA LYS A 117 -9.82 -25.15 -28.73
C LYS A 117 -10.52 -23.90 -28.17
N ARG A 118 -11.68 -23.54 -28.76
CA ARG A 118 -12.51 -22.42 -28.27
C ARG A 118 -12.99 -22.65 -26.85
N GLY A 119 -13.55 -23.83 -26.54
CA GLY A 119 -14.08 -24.12 -25.21
C GLY A 119 -13.00 -24.14 -24.13
N VAL A 120 -11.80 -24.65 -24.45
CA VAL A 120 -10.65 -24.64 -23.51
C VAL A 120 -10.11 -23.21 -23.37
N ALA A 121 -9.97 -22.45 -24.47
CA ALA A 121 -9.52 -21.07 -24.45
C ALA A 121 -10.44 -20.18 -23.63
N MET A 122 -11.76 -20.34 -23.75
CA MET A 122 -12.76 -19.61 -22.97
C MET A 122 -12.61 -19.91 -21.48
N ARG A 123 -12.50 -21.21 -21.07
CA ARG A 123 -12.28 -21.59 -19.66
C ARG A 123 -10.97 -21.04 -19.12
N LYS A 124 -9.90 -21.06 -19.94
CA LYS A 124 -8.61 -20.46 -19.58
C LYS A 124 -8.72 -18.96 -19.39
N ALA A 125 -9.37 -18.24 -20.31
CA ALA A 125 -9.56 -16.79 -20.20
C ALA A 125 -10.41 -16.38 -18.99
N GLN A 126 -11.44 -17.18 -18.64
CA GLN A 126 -12.21 -16.96 -17.41
C GLN A 126 -11.31 -17.05 -16.16
N LEU A 127 -10.50 -18.11 -16.07
CA LEU A 127 -9.59 -18.27 -14.95
C LEU A 127 -8.46 -17.23 -14.96
N GLU A 128 -7.95 -16.85 -16.13
CA GLU A 128 -6.96 -15.76 -16.29
C GLU A 128 -7.52 -14.43 -15.80
N ALA A 129 -8.79 -14.13 -16.09
CA ALA A 129 -9.49 -12.97 -15.57
C ALA A 129 -9.61 -13.02 -14.04
N GLU A 130 -9.92 -14.17 -13.45
CA GLU A 130 -9.96 -14.35 -11.99
C GLU A 130 -8.58 -14.15 -11.35
N VAL A 131 -7.51 -14.71 -11.96
CA VAL A 131 -6.12 -14.51 -11.52
C VAL A 131 -5.79 -13.02 -11.54
N LEU A 132 -6.10 -12.34 -12.64
CA LEU A 132 -5.84 -10.91 -12.79
C LEU A 132 -6.58 -10.06 -11.73
N LEU A 133 -7.83 -10.38 -11.44
CA LEU A 133 -8.60 -9.72 -10.38
C LEU A 133 -8.01 -9.98 -9.00
N SER A 134 -7.61 -11.21 -8.69
CA SER A 134 -6.98 -11.56 -7.41
C SER A 134 -5.62 -10.87 -7.24
N GLN A 135 -4.81 -10.82 -8.29
CA GLN A 135 -3.55 -10.07 -8.31
C GLN A 135 -3.76 -8.57 -8.15
N THR A 136 -4.78 -8.01 -8.80
CA THR A 136 -5.14 -6.60 -8.66
C THR A 136 -5.53 -6.28 -7.20
N THR A 137 -6.34 -7.12 -6.57
CA THR A 137 -6.73 -6.96 -5.15
C THR A 137 -5.51 -6.99 -4.23
N LEU A 138 -4.59 -7.95 -4.44
CA LEU A 138 -3.34 -8.03 -3.68
C LEU A 138 -2.47 -6.78 -3.86
N MET A 139 -2.24 -6.38 -5.10
CA MET A 139 -1.43 -5.21 -5.43
C MET A 139 -2.03 -3.91 -4.85
N ARG A 140 -3.34 -3.74 -4.94
CA ARG A 140 -4.03 -2.57 -4.34
C ARG A 140 -3.86 -2.53 -2.82
N SER A 141 -3.97 -3.68 -2.14
CA SER A 141 -3.70 -3.76 -0.70
C SER A 141 -2.26 -3.41 -0.35
N GLN A 142 -1.29 -3.83 -1.16
CA GLN A 142 0.12 -3.47 -0.96
C GLN A 142 0.36 -1.97 -1.18
N LEU A 143 -0.12 -1.41 -2.28
CA LEU A 143 -0.03 0.03 -2.55
C LEU A 143 -0.69 0.87 -1.45
N LEU A 144 -1.81 0.39 -0.92
CA LEU A 144 -2.49 1.07 0.19
C LEU A 144 -1.68 0.97 1.49
N ALA A 145 -1.04 -0.18 1.75
CA ALA A 145 -0.15 -0.33 2.90
C ALA A 145 1.06 0.62 2.81
N ASP A 146 1.68 0.74 1.64
CA ASP A 146 2.79 1.66 1.39
C ASP A 146 2.34 3.13 1.58
N ALA A 147 1.16 3.49 1.08
CA ALA A 147 0.60 4.83 1.23
C ALA A 147 0.31 5.16 2.71
N VAL A 148 -0.29 4.24 3.44
CA VAL A 148 -0.57 4.40 4.88
C VAL A 148 0.74 4.44 5.67
N MET A 149 1.73 3.62 5.32
CA MET A 149 3.05 3.64 5.98
C MET A 149 3.76 4.98 5.77
N ALA A 150 3.66 5.58 4.59
CA ALA A 150 4.22 6.90 4.33
C ALA A 150 3.55 7.99 5.20
N LEU A 151 2.23 7.91 5.44
CA LEU A 151 1.52 8.79 6.36
C LEU A 151 1.97 8.60 7.82
N VAL A 152 2.15 7.33 8.24
CA VAL A 152 2.69 7.00 9.57
C VAL A 152 4.11 7.56 9.73
N GLU A 153 4.97 7.35 8.73
CA GLU A 153 6.34 7.86 8.72
C GLU A 153 6.38 9.39 8.84
N GLN A 154 5.56 10.10 8.06
CA GLN A 154 5.47 11.56 8.15
C GLN A 154 5.05 12.03 9.54
N ALA A 155 3.98 11.46 10.10
CA ALA A 155 3.50 11.85 11.41
C ALA A 155 4.57 11.62 12.49
N GLN A 156 5.33 10.53 12.40
CA GLN A 156 6.41 10.24 13.33
C GLN A 156 7.61 11.16 13.17
N GLN A 157 8.06 11.42 11.94
CA GLN A 157 9.18 12.35 11.71
C GLN A 157 8.84 13.76 12.19
N ASN A 158 7.60 14.19 12.05
CA ASN A 158 7.15 15.48 12.61
C ASN A 158 7.14 15.47 14.15
N LYS A 159 6.75 14.37 14.81
CA LYS A 159 6.87 14.22 16.28
C LYS A 159 8.34 14.27 16.72
N ILE A 160 9.22 13.58 16.01
CA ILE A 160 10.67 13.58 16.30
C ILE A 160 11.25 14.99 16.11
N LEU A 161 10.89 15.68 15.03
CA LEU A 161 11.34 17.03 14.74
C LEU A 161 10.93 17.99 15.87
N GLN A 162 9.67 17.97 16.28
CA GLN A 162 9.17 18.80 17.40
C GLN A 162 9.92 18.49 18.70
N PHE A 163 10.15 17.21 18.98
CA PHE A 163 10.93 16.82 20.16
C PHE A 163 12.36 17.33 20.09
N GLN A 164 13.07 17.19 18.98
CA GLN A 164 14.44 17.67 18.82
C GLN A 164 14.52 19.20 18.88
N GLN A 165 13.54 19.92 18.37
CA GLN A 165 13.44 21.37 18.52
C GLN A 165 13.39 21.78 20.00
N GLN A 166 12.54 21.10 20.79
CA GLN A 166 12.45 21.33 22.24
C GLN A 166 13.78 21.04 22.95
N GLN A 167 14.51 19.98 22.52
CA GLN A 167 15.83 19.66 23.08
C GLN A 167 16.86 20.76 22.80
N VAL A 168 16.88 21.31 21.58
CA VAL A 168 17.77 22.43 21.22
C VAL A 168 17.43 23.69 22.02
N ASP A 169 16.16 24.03 22.12
CA ASP A 169 15.74 25.24 22.86
C ASP A 169 16.05 25.13 24.33
N ALA A 170 15.84 23.96 24.95
CA ALA A 170 16.26 23.73 26.33
C ALA A 170 17.79 23.76 26.49
N ALA A 171 18.57 23.24 25.55
CA ALA A 171 20.03 23.32 25.59
C ALA A 171 20.57 24.76 25.44
N LYS A 172 19.91 25.59 24.61
CA LYS A 172 20.22 27.05 24.52
C LYS A 172 20.00 27.75 25.84
N GLN A 173 18.86 27.53 26.49
CA GLN A 173 18.56 28.14 27.80
C GLN A 173 19.59 27.70 28.84
N GLN A 174 19.97 26.44 28.86
CA GLN A 174 21.00 25.95 29.80
C GLN A 174 22.37 26.52 29.54
N PHE A 175 22.74 26.73 28.28
CA PHE A 175 23.99 27.39 27.95
C PHE A 175 24.02 28.84 28.47
N GLU A 176 22.91 29.58 28.39
CA GLU A 176 22.82 30.94 28.96
C GLU A 176 22.90 30.92 30.50
N ILE A 177 22.24 29.97 31.17
CA ILE A 177 22.36 29.77 32.62
C ILE A 177 23.80 29.44 33.00
N ALA A 178 24.47 28.53 32.28
CA ALA A 178 25.85 28.15 32.52
C ALA A 178 26.83 29.33 32.37
N LYS A 179 26.61 30.27 31.45
CA LYS A 179 27.40 31.52 31.35
C LYS A 179 27.28 32.36 32.60
N GLN A 180 26.08 32.47 33.15
CA GLN A 180 25.86 33.23 34.40
C GLN A 180 26.53 32.54 35.60
N GLN A 181 26.45 31.21 35.68
CA GLN A 181 27.11 30.41 36.70
C GLN A 181 28.65 30.49 36.62
N LEU A 182 29.23 30.53 35.42
CA LEU A 182 30.65 30.75 35.23
C LEU A 182 31.05 32.18 35.74
N ALA A 183 30.24 33.18 35.39
CA ALA A 183 30.51 34.57 35.84
C ALA A 183 30.45 34.71 37.36
N SER A 184 29.63 33.92 38.06
CA SER A 184 29.55 33.85 39.52
C SER A 184 30.60 32.90 40.13
N GLY A 185 31.37 32.18 39.33
CA GLY A 185 32.33 31.19 39.79
C GLY A 185 31.73 29.87 40.28
N SER A 186 30.45 29.62 40.03
CA SER A 186 29.72 28.44 40.45
C SER A 186 30.08 27.18 39.61
N ILE A 187 30.50 27.37 38.36
CA ILE A 187 30.99 26.32 37.48
C ILE A 187 32.36 26.67 36.89
N SER A 188 33.08 25.68 36.40
CA SER A 188 34.38 25.83 35.75
C SER A 188 34.22 26.13 34.24
N GLN A 189 35.29 26.67 33.64
CA GLN A 189 35.38 26.84 32.18
C GLN A 189 35.17 25.53 31.41
N ALA A 190 35.67 24.40 31.97
CA ALA A 190 35.54 23.06 31.35
C ALA A 190 34.06 22.61 31.33
N GLU A 191 33.31 22.86 32.39
CA GLU A 191 31.87 22.55 32.45
C GLU A 191 31.05 23.38 31.44
N LEU A 192 31.37 24.69 31.31
CA LEU A 192 30.76 25.50 30.24
C LEU A 192 31.02 24.92 28.84
N GLN A 193 32.24 24.45 28.58
CA GLN A 193 32.59 23.83 27.31
C GLN A 193 31.82 22.51 27.06
N LEU A 194 31.59 21.71 28.12
CA LEU A 194 30.74 20.50 28.02
C LEU A 194 29.29 20.83 27.64
N ILE A 195 28.72 21.87 28.24
CA ILE A 195 27.36 22.34 27.91
C ILE A 195 27.29 22.88 26.50
N GLN A 196 28.34 23.62 26.07
CA GLN A 196 28.44 24.07 24.66
C GLN A 196 28.52 22.93 23.67
N LEU A 197 29.26 21.88 23.98
CA LEU A 197 29.34 20.66 23.17
C LEU A 197 27.99 19.93 23.11
N ASP A 198 27.26 19.85 24.24
CA ASP A 198 25.91 19.25 24.24
C ASP A 198 24.95 20.07 23.37
N LEU A 199 24.98 21.39 23.45
CA LEU A 199 24.19 22.26 22.57
C LEU A 199 24.50 22.01 21.08
N ALA A 200 25.78 21.88 20.73
CA ALA A 200 26.18 21.58 19.35
C ALA A 200 25.66 20.18 18.90
N SER A 201 25.71 19.18 19.81
CA SER A 201 25.16 17.84 19.53
C SER A 201 23.63 17.92 19.28
N ARG A 202 22.87 18.62 20.15
CA ARG A 202 21.42 18.78 19.97
C ARG A 202 21.06 19.52 18.69
N ALA A 203 21.84 20.54 18.32
CA ALA A 203 21.64 21.24 17.05
C ALA A 203 21.86 20.33 15.84
N ALA A 204 22.83 19.42 15.90
CA ALA A 204 23.05 18.43 14.86
C ALA A 204 21.91 17.40 14.79
N ASP A 205 21.45 16.89 15.96
CA ASP A 205 20.30 15.96 16.03
C ASP A 205 19.03 16.59 15.45
N TYR A 206 18.79 17.89 15.74
CA TYR A 206 17.68 18.64 15.17
C TYR A 206 17.77 18.77 13.65
N ALA A 207 18.95 19.12 13.12
CA ALA A 207 19.15 19.24 11.66
C ALA A 207 18.92 17.90 10.94
N LEU A 208 19.32 16.79 11.54
CA LEU A 208 19.04 15.44 11.00
C LEU A 208 17.53 15.11 11.04
N ALA A 209 16.84 15.48 12.12
CA ALA A 209 15.40 15.30 12.22
C ALA A 209 14.63 16.18 11.21
N GLU A 210 15.09 17.42 10.98
CA GLU A 210 14.53 18.29 9.94
C GLU A 210 14.68 17.69 8.54
N GLN A 211 15.87 17.18 8.22
CA GLN A 211 16.12 16.49 6.96
C GLN A 211 15.23 15.24 6.80
N ALA A 212 15.03 14.47 7.85
CA ALA A 212 14.17 13.29 7.84
C ALA A 212 12.69 13.68 7.65
N ALA A 213 12.21 14.73 8.29
CA ALA A 213 10.85 15.23 8.11
C ALA A 213 10.60 15.74 6.69
N ILE A 214 11.55 16.52 6.11
CA ILE A 214 11.50 16.95 4.70
C ILE A 214 11.46 15.72 3.76
N GLY A 215 12.24 14.68 4.06
CA GLY A 215 12.24 13.45 3.27
C GLY A 215 10.89 12.72 3.32
N ALA A 216 10.25 12.67 4.49
CA ALA A 216 8.93 12.06 4.66
C ALA A 216 7.83 12.86 3.95
N ASP A 217 7.87 14.21 4.04
CA ASP A 217 6.97 15.10 3.27
C ASP A 217 7.16 14.89 1.75
N GLY A 218 8.42 14.75 1.31
CA GLY A 218 8.74 14.46 -0.09
C GLY A 218 8.15 13.14 -0.58
N LYS A 219 8.17 12.08 0.24
CA LYS A 219 7.52 10.80 -0.09
C LYS A 219 6.01 10.95 -0.28
N LEU A 220 5.35 11.69 0.62
CA LEU A 220 3.91 11.96 0.48
C LEU A 220 3.59 12.80 -0.75
N LEU A 221 4.41 13.80 -1.04
CA LEU A 221 4.25 14.61 -2.24
C LEU A 221 4.36 13.77 -3.51
N MET A 222 5.30 12.81 -3.56
CA MET A 222 5.43 11.87 -4.67
C MET A 222 4.22 10.96 -4.80
N LEU A 223 3.67 10.46 -3.69
CA LEU A 223 2.53 9.56 -3.69
C LEU A 223 1.22 10.27 -4.04
N PHE A 224 0.94 11.41 -3.41
CA PHE A 224 -0.37 12.06 -3.50
C PHE A 224 -0.39 13.35 -4.32
N GLY A 225 0.78 13.83 -4.76
CA GLY A 225 0.90 15.06 -5.56
C GLY A 225 0.62 16.36 -4.80
N THR A 226 0.25 16.28 -3.53
CA THR A 226 -0.02 17.43 -2.64
C THR A 226 0.42 17.09 -1.23
N VAL A 227 0.86 18.11 -0.49
CA VAL A 227 1.08 18.00 0.96
C VAL A 227 -0.27 17.77 1.63
N GLN A 228 -0.44 16.63 2.27
CA GLN A 228 -1.66 16.31 2.97
C GLN A 228 -1.74 17.04 4.31
N PRO A 229 -2.96 17.39 4.77
CA PRO A 229 -3.13 17.84 6.13
C PRO A 229 -2.63 16.75 7.08
N PRO A 230 -2.06 17.12 8.24
CA PRO A 230 -1.54 16.15 9.18
C PRO A 230 -2.68 15.23 9.64
N PHE A 231 -2.54 13.94 9.31
CA PHE A 231 -3.41 12.88 9.82
C PHE A 231 -2.91 12.43 11.21
N SER A 232 -2.62 13.39 12.12
CA SER A 232 -2.12 13.08 13.46
C SER A 232 -3.07 12.17 14.23
N ASP A 233 -4.36 12.36 14.02
CA ASP A 233 -5.41 11.58 14.70
C ASP A 233 -5.66 10.21 14.06
N PHE A 234 -5.13 10.02 12.86
CA PHE A 234 -5.22 8.80 12.10
C PHE A 234 -4.55 7.60 12.79
N ILE A 235 -3.33 7.80 13.25
CA ILE A 235 -2.52 6.74 13.87
C ILE A 235 -3.22 6.22 15.14
N GLU A 236 -3.80 7.11 15.94
CA GLU A 236 -4.51 6.73 17.16
C GLU A 236 -5.86 6.06 16.88
N ALA A 237 -6.47 6.35 15.73
CA ALA A 237 -7.73 5.74 15.31
C ALA A 237 -7.57 4.37 14.63
N LEU A 238 -6.35 3.98 14.23
CA LEU A 238 -6.09 2.66 13.65
C LEU A 238 -6.25 1.56 14.70
N ASN A 239 -7.32 0.79 14.57
CA ASN A 239 -7.48 -0.41 15.36
C ASN A 239 -6.63 -1.53 14.75
N LEU A 240 -5.53 -1.87 15.43
CA LEU A 240 -4.63 -2.94 15.03
C LEU A 240 -5.23 -4.30 15.41
N ASP A 241 -6.14 -4.78 14.61
CA ASP A 241 -6.79 -6.07 14.84
C ASP A 241 -5.84 -7.23 14.49
N VAL A 242 -5.74 -8.18 15.42
CA VAL A 242 -4.88 -9.37 15.31
C VAL A 242 -5.63 -10.56 14.68
N ALA A 243 -6.94 -10.46 14.49
CA ALA A 243 -7.83 -11.57 14.19
C ALA A 243 -7.82 -12.04 12.71
N ALA A 244 -6.73 -11.86 11.97
CA ALA A 244 -6.63 -12.36 10.61
C ALA A 244 -6.24 -13.85 10.59
N GLU A 245 -7.22 -14.75 10.53
CA GLU A 245 -6.97 -16.18 10.28
C GLU A 245 -6.52 -16.40 8.82
N ILE A 246 -5.61 -17.38 8.59
CA ILE A 246 -5.31 -17.85 7.24
C ILE A 246 -6.54 -18.60 6.74
N SER A 247 -7.13 -18.06 5.68
CA SER A 247 -8.17 -18.72 4.90
C SER A 247 -7.60 -19.04 3.51
N PRO A 248 -7.98 -20.13 2.87
CA PRO A 248 -7.68 -20.38 1.45
C PRO A 248 -8.17 -19.25 0.53
N GLU A 249 -9.15 -18.48 0.98
CA GLU A 249 -9.68 -17.29 0.30
C GLU A 249 -8.80 -16.04 0.44
N LEU A 250 -7.72 -16.13 1.21
CA LEU A 250 -6.76 -15.02 1.35
C LEU A 250 -6.24 -14.61 -0.03
N PRO A 251 -6.34 -13.33 -0.45
CA PRO A 251 -5.98 -12.92 -1.82
C PRO A 251 -4.59 -13.40 -2.26
N ALA A 252 -3.63 -13.40 -1.33
CA ALA A 252 -2.27 -13.86 -1.60
C ALA A 252 -2.17 -15.36 -1.91
N LEU A 253 -3.00 -16.22 -1.30
CA LEU A 253 -3.03 -17.67 -1.54
C LEU A 253 -3.96 -18.00 -2.70
N LYS A 254 -5.10 -17.33 -2.81
CA LYS A 254 -6.06 -17.51 -3.89
C LYS A 254 -5.43 -17.28 -5.25
N SER A 255 -4.68 -16.19 -5.41
CA SER A 255 -3.94 -15.90 -6.63
C SER A 255 -2.96 -17.02 -7.01
N ALA A 256 -2.19 -17.54 -6.06
CA ALA A 256 -1.25 -18.62 -6.31
C ALA A 256 -1.96 -19.94 -6.65
N TYR A 257 -3.05 -20.28 -5.98
CA TYR A 257 -3.86 -21.45 -6.30
C TYR A 257 -4.46 -21.38 -7.71
N GLN A 258 -4.98 -20.21 -8.08
CA GLN A 258 -5.53 -19.97 -9.42
C GLN A 258 -4.46 -20.14 -10.50
N GLN A 259 -3.19 -19.81 -10.24
CA GLN A 259 -2.08 -20.05 -11.16
C GLN A 259 -1.86 -21.55 -11.39
N VAL A 260 -1.98 -22.40 -10.37
CA VAL A 260 -1.94 -23.87 -10.54
C VAL A 260 -3.07 -24.34 -11.45
N MET A 261 -4.29 -23.84 -11.23
CA MET A 261 -5.43 -24.18 -12.08
C MET A 261 -5.23 -23.70 -13.53
N MET A 262 -4.58 -22.56 -13.71
CA MET A 262 -4.22 -22.00 -15.01
C MET A 262 -3.20 -22.87 -15.74
N ALA A 263 -2.17 -23.36 -15.05
CA ALA A 263 -1.22 -24.33 -15.62
C ALA A 263 -1.91 -25.64 -16.06
N LYS A 264 -2.86 -26.15 -15.26
CA LYS A 264 -3.68 -27.32 -15.62
C LYS A 264 -4.55 -27.06 -16.87
N LEU A 265 -5.13 -25.86 -17.00
CA LEU A 265 -5.87 -25.50 -18.22
C LEU A 265 -4.96 -25.23 -19.40
N ALA A 266 -3.78 -24.67 -19.20
CA ALA A 266 -2.77 -24.50 -20.26
C ALA A 266 -2.32 -25.85 -20.82
N SER A 267 -2.17 -26.89 -19.98
CA SER A 267 -1.89 -28.25 -20.44
C SER A 267 -3.05 -28.85 -21.27
N LYS A 268 -4.31 -28.58 -20.88
CA LYS A 268 -5.47 -28.98 -21.71
C LYS A 268 -5.52 -28.19 -23.02
N GLN A 269 -5.16 -26.91 -22.99
CA GLN A 269 -5.06 -26.08 -24.20
C GLN A 269 -4.00 -26.63 -25.15
N ALA A 270 -2.80 -26.94 -24.66
CA ALA A 270 -1.74 -27.55 -25.45
C ALA A 270 -2.21 -28.82 -26.11
N LYS A 271 -2.96 -29.68 -25.40
CA LYS A 271 -3.56 -30.88 -25.96
C LYS A 271 -4.63 -30.58 -27.02
N ALA A 272 -5.47 -29.59 -26.82
CA ALA A 272 -6.47 -29.15 -27.80
C ALA A 272 -5.79 -28.61 -29.07
N ASP A 273 -4.73 -27.79 -28.89
CA ASP A 273 -3.97 -27.17 -29.98
C ASP A 273 -3.27 -28.20 -30.88
N THR A 274 -2.93 -29.36 -30.32
CA THR A 274 -2.36 -30.48 -31.10
C THR A 274 -3.42 -31.30 -31.85
N ALA A 275 -4.71 -31.03 -31.68
CA ALA A 275 -5.74 -31.73 -32.41
C ALA A 275 -5.70 -31.39 -33.93
N ALA A 276 -5.91 -32.40 -34.76
CA ALA A 276 -5.98 -32.25 -36.21
C ALA A 276 -7.36 -31.71 -36.64
N ASP A 277 -7.46 -30.40 -36.85
CA ASP A 277 -8.71 -29.75 -37.24
C ASP A 277 -9.00 -29.94 -38.74
N PRO A 278 -10.12 -30.53 -39.14
CA PRO A 278 -10.48 -30.72 -40.54
C PRO A 278 -10.94 -29.38 -41.15
N THR A 279 -10.59 -29.18 -42.42
CA THR A 279 -11.07 -28.04 -43.22
C THR A 279 -12.01 -28.57 -44.30
N ILE A 280 -13.20 -28.03 -44.35
CA ILE A 280 -14.16 -28.25 -45.42
C ILE A 280 -14.04 -27.12 -46.41
N SER A 281 -13.98 -27.41 -47.73
CA SER A 281 -13.91 -26.42 -48.77
C SER A 281 -14.97 -26.68 -49.84
N LEU A 282 -15.50 -25.59 -50.39
CA LEU A 282 -16.37 -25.59 -51.55
C LEU A 282 -15.69 -24.74 -52.64
N SER A 283 -15.56 -25.29 -53.82
CA SER A 283 -14.98 -24.57 -54.96
C SER A 283 -15.93 -24.52 -56.13
N ALA A 284 -15.91 -23.36 -56.82
CA ALA A 284 -16.56 -23.14 -58.11
C ALA A 284 -15.48 -22.65 -59.06
N GLU A 285 -15.32 -23.34 -60.19
CA GLU A 285 -14.32 -23.03 -61.20
C GLU A 285 -15.00 -22.88 -62.57
N ARG A 286 -14.56 -21.90 -63.31
CA ARG A 286 -14.92 -21.76 -64.71
C ARG A 286 -13.67 -21.77 -65.57
N GLU A 287 -13.56 -22.79 -66.41
CA GLU A 287 -12.48 -22.94 -67.39
C GLU A 287 -13.06 -22.85 -68.81
N GLY A 288 -12.76 -21.73 -69.46
CA GLY A 288 -13.39 -21.42 -70.72
C GLY A 288 -14.91 -21.31 -70.61
N GLU A 289 -15.66 -22.29 -71.25
CA GLU A 289 -17.12 -22.37 -71.18
C GLU A 289 -17.65 -23.37 -70.17
N GLU A 290 -16.77 -24.18 -69.53
CA GLU A 290 -17.15 -25.19 -68.58
C GLU A 290 -17.20 -24.64 -67.13
N ASN A 291 -18.27 -25.02 -66.41
CA ASN A 291 -18.37 -24.77 -64.97
C ASN A 291 -18.16 -26.05 -64.19
N LYS A 292 -17.28 -25.98 -63.20
CA LYS A 292 -16.92 -27.12 -62.33
C LYS A 292 -17.24 -26.74 -60.88
N PHE A 293 -17.79 -27.69 -60.14
CA PHE A 293 -18.03 -27.53 -58.69
C PHE A 293 -17.33 -28.65 -57.95
N GLY A 294 -16.65 -28.29 -56.85
CA GLY A 294 -15.91 -29.22 -56.03
C GLY A 294 -16.24 -29.07 -54.53
N VAL A 295 -16.18 -30.22 -53.83
CA VAL A 295 -16.23 -30.26 -52.38
C VAL A 295 -14.93 -30.94 -51.91
N GLY A 296 -14.19 -30.28 -51.01
CA GLY A 296 -12.95 -30.78 -50.47
C GLY A 296 -13.02 -31.01 -48.96
N LEU A 297 -12.32 -32.02 -48.48
CA LEU A 297 -12.03 -32.24 -47.05
C LEU A 297 -10.52 -32.39 -46.90
N SER A 298 -9.91 -31.58 -46.06
CA SER A 298 -8.49 -31.65 -45.75
C SER A 298 -8.32 -31.89 -44.26
N ILE A 299 -7.50 -32.87 -43.87
CA ILE A 299 -7.19 -33.17 -42.48
C ILE A 299 -5.66 -33.20 -42.34
N PRO A 300 -5.08 -32.36 -41.44
CA PRO A 300 -3.64 -32.38 -41.20
C PRO A 300 -3.22 -33.70 -40.54
N ILE A 301 -2.18 -34.36 -41.11
CA ILE A 301 -1.65 -35.61 -40.57
C ILE A 301 -0.32 -35.35 -39.85
N GLN A 302 -0.27 -35.71 -38.57
CA GLN A 302 0.85 -35.42 -37.67
C GLN A 302 1.92 -36.51 -37.72
N ILE A 303 2.58 -36.70 -38.87
CA ILE A 303 3.57 -37.77 -39.05
C ILE A 303 4.95 -37.38 -38.53
N ARG A 304 5.33 -36.11 -38.64
CA ARG A 304 6.68 -35.64 -38.31
C ARG A 304 6.78 -35.04 -36.92
N ASN A 305 5.74 -34.42 -36.42
CA ASN A 305 5.65 -33.86 -35.12
C ASN A 305 4.41 -34.40 -34.41
N ASN A 306 4.64 -35.18 -33.34
CA ASN A 306 3.58 -35.74 -32.51
C ASN A 306 3.31 -34.88 -31.26
N TYR A 307 4.01 -33.74 -31.11
CA TYR A 307 3.88 -32.77 -30.03
C TYR A 307 4.17 -33.31 -28.61
N SER A 308 4.88 -34.47 -28.51
CA SER A 308 5.18 -35.07 -27.20
C SER A 308 5.93 -34.13 -26.26
N GLU A 309 6.90 -33.38 -26.79
CA GLU A 309 7.70 -32.41 -26.04
C GLU A 309 6.87 -31.24 -25.57
N THR A 310 5.98 -30.73 -26.40
CA THR A 310 5.05 -29.62 -26.05
C THR A 310 4.13 -30.04 -24.90
N LEU A 311 3.61 -31.26 -24.95
CA LEU A 311 2.75 -31.83 -23.89
C LEU A 311 3.56 -32.08 -22.60
N ALA A 312 4.82 -32.54 -22.72
CA ALA A 312 5.71 -32.72 -21.58
C ALA A 312 6.06 -31.41 -20.90
N ILE A 313 6.34 -30.36 -21.66
CA ILE A 313 6.57 -28.99 -21.13
C ILE A 313 5.34 -28.51 -20.36
N ALA A 314 4.15 -28.59 -20.95
CA ALA A 314 2.92 -28.17 -20.30
C ALA A 314 2.60 -28.99 -19.02
N SER A 315 3.00 -30.25 -18.97
CA SER A 315 2.90 -31.10 -17.77
C SER A 315 3.89 -30.65 -16.67
N ASN A 316 5.12 -30.29 -17.04
CA ASN A 316 6.13 -29.81 -16.11
C ASN A 316 5.74 -28.43 -15.52
N GLU A 317 5.10 -27.57 -16.31
CA GLU A 317 4.60 -26.27 -15.82
C GLU A 317 3.55 -26.44 -14.70
N ILE A 318 2.75 -27.51 -14.72
CA ILE A 318 1.84 -27.83 -13.60
C ILE A 318 2.64 -28.11 -12.33
N ALA A 319 3.69 -28.94 -12.43
CA ALA A 319 4.53 -29.28 -11.28
C ALA A 319 5.25 -28.03 -10.72
N ILE A 320 5.73 -27.15 -11.60
CA ILE A 320 6.34 -25.87 -11.20
C ILE A 320 5.31 -25.02 -10.44
N ALA A 321 4.12 -24.81 -11.01
CA ALA A 321 3.08 -23.99 -10.39
C ALA A 321 2.62 -24.56 -9.02
N GLU A 322 2.56 -25.89 -8.87
CA GLU A 322 2.25 -26.56 -7.60
C GLU A 322 3.34 -26.31 -6.55
N GLN A 323 4.62 -26.34 -6.92
CA GLN A 323 5.72 -26.02 -6.00
C GLN A 323 5.74 -24.54 -5.62
N ASP A 324 5.46 -23.66 -6.56
CA ASP A 324 5.34 -22.21 -6.30
C ASP A 324 4.19 -21.91 -5.33
N TYR A 325 3.05 -22.60 -5.49
CA TYR A 325 1.94 -22.49 -4.53
C TYR A 325 2.36 -22.94 -3.13
N LEU A 326 3.00 -24.09 -3.00
CA LEU A 326 3.47 -24.61 -1.70
C LEU A 326 4.53 -23.68 -1.07
N ALA A 327 5.42 -23.11 -1.87
CA ALA A 327 6.39 -22.14 -1.40
C ALA A 327 5.70 -20.87 -0.90
N ARG A 328 4.69 -20.37 -1.61
CA ARG A 328 3.90 -19.21 -1.22
C ARG A 328 3.09 -19.47 0.05
N GLU A 329 2.41 -20.60 0.13
CA GLU A 329 1.66 -21.02 1.32
C GLU A 329 2.56 -21.10 2.55
N ARG A 330 3.75 -21.71 2.42
CA ARG A 330 4.74 -21.76 3.50
C ARG A 330 5.17 -20.36 3.93
N MET A 331 5.46 -19.47 2.99
CA MET A 331 5.88 -18.10 3.27
C MET A 331 4.79 -17.33 4.03
N ILE A 332 3.56 -17.34 3.54
CA ILE A 332 2.42 -16.65 4.17
C ILE A 332 2.14 -17.21 5.56
N THR A 333 2.21 -18.55 5.72
CA THR A 333 2.04 -19.21 7.04
C THR A 333 3.11 -18.78 8.03
N GLN A 334 4.37 -18.67 7.60
CA GLN A 334 5.45 -18.19 8.48
C GLN A 334 5.28 -16.71 8.84
N GLN A 335 4.93 -15.88 7.87
CA GLN A 335 4.66 -14.45 8.12
C GLN A 335 3.50 -14.25 9.10
N GLN A 336 2.42 -15.01 8.94
CA GLN A 336 1.32 -14.98 9.90
C GLN A 336 1.76 -15.36 11.32
N LYS A 337 2.52 -16.45 11.45
CA LYS A 337 3.04 -16.87 12.77
C LYS A 337 3.90 -15.79 13.40
N LEU A 338 4.78 -15.16 12.62
CA LEU A 338 5.60 -14.05 13.09
C LEU A 338 4.74 -12.84 13.51
N PHE A 339 3.74 -12.49 12.70
CA PHE A 339 2.79 -11.43 13.00
C PHE A 339 2.04 -11.67 14.30
N HIS A 340 1.44 -12.86 14.49
CA HIS A 340 0.72 -13.22 15.71
C HIS A 340 1.61 -13.30 16.96
N LEU A 341 2.90 -13.56 16.79
CA LEU A 341 3.85 -13.56 17.92
C LEU A 341 4.38 -12.15 18.22
N SER A 342 4.63 -11.33 17.18
CA SER A 342 5.30 -10.04 17.34
C SER A 342 4.32 -8.92 17.71
N LEU A 343 3.17 -8.81 17.03
CA LEU A 343 2.26 -7.69 17.20
C LEU A 343 1.75 -7.52 18.64
N PRO A 344 1.24 -8.56 19.33
CA PRO A 344 0.77 -8.40 20.71
C PRO A 344 1.89 -8.01 21.66
N ARG A 345 3.12 -8.52 21.42
CA ARG A 345 4.29 -8.15 22.23
C ARG A 345 4.70 -6.71 22.01
N LEU A 346 4.71 -6.25 20.76
CA LEU A 346 4.99 -4.85 20.43
C LEU A 346 3.94 -3.92 21.05
N GLN A 347 2.65 -4.27 20.98
CA GLN A 347 1.57 -3.52 21.61
C GLN A 347 1.77 -3.43 23.13
N GLN A 348 2.03 -4.56 23.79
CA GLN A 348 2.28 -4.60 25.22
C GLN A 348 3.49 -3.74 25.61
N ARG A 349 4.62 -3.88 24.91
CA ARG A 349 5.84 -3.11 25.21
C ARG A 349 5.68 -1.62 24.95
N TYR A 350 4.97 -1.26 23.89
CA TYR A 350 4.65 0.14 23.62
C TYR A 350 3.76 0.74 24.73
N HIS A 351 2.76 -0.01 25.18
CA HIS A 351 1.89 0.40 26.27
C HIS A 351 2.65 0.58 27.59
N GLU A 352 3.47 -0.41 27.97
CA GLU A 352 4.35 -0.33 29.16
C GLU A 352 5.29 0.88 29.09
N TRP A 353 5.94 1.08 27.95
CA TRP A 353 6.81 2.25 27.73
C TRP A 353 6.03 3.56 27.86
N ARG A 354 4.88 3.65 27.23
CA ARG A 354 4.02 4.84 27.24
C ARG A 354 3.61 5.22 28.66
N GLU A 355 3.18 4.25 29.46
CA GLU A 355 2.82 4.48 30.85
C GLU A 355 4.00 4.99 31.68
N LEU A 356 5.17 4.37 31.55
CA LEU A 356 6.37 4.78 32.28
C LEU A 356 6.83 6.19 31.91
N VAL A 357 6.84 6.52 30.62
CA VAL A 357 7.32 7.80 30.13
C VAL A 357 6.31 8.95 30.42
N LEU A 358 5.01 8.70 30.25
CA LEU A 358 4.00 9.72 30.56
C LEU A 358 3.91 10.06 32.04
N THR A 359 4.11 9.06 32.91
CA THR A 359 4.02 9.27 34.37
C THR A 359 5.30 9.90 34.95
N SER A 360 6.46 9.62 34.37
CA SER A 360 7.75 9.99 34.97
C SER A 360 8.54 11.04 34.17
N GLY A 361 8.39 11.08 32.85
CA GLY A 361 9.33 11.79 31.95
C GLY A 361 9.38 13.31 32.12
N ALA A 362 8.23 13.95 32.25
CA ALA A 362 8.16 15.42 32.38
C ALA A 362 8.70 15.89 33.74
N GLY A 363 8.29 15.23 34.83
CA GLY A 363 8.76 15.53 36.17
C GLY A 363 10.26 15.32 36.37
N VAL A 364 10.81 14.28 35.74
CA VAL A 364 12.25 13.99 35.80
C VAL A 364 13.08 15.07 35.10
N ALA A 365 12.66 15.55 33.93
CA ALA A 365 13.39 16.57 33.18
C ALA A 365 13.48 17.89 33.98
N GLU A 366 12.39 18.29 34.62
CA GLU A 366 12.34 19.48 35.45
C GLU A 366 13.16 19.32 36.73
N ALA A 367 13.00 18.20 37.46
CA ALA A 367 13.76 17.90 38.66
C ALA A 367 15.28 17.90 38.41
N LEU A 368 15.73 17.29 37.29
CA LEU A 368 17.13 17.30 36.88
C LEU A 368 17.65 18.72 36.64
N SER A 369 16.85 19.58 36.01
CA SER A 369 17.23 20.96 35.76
C SER A 369 17.37 21.78 37.05
N GLN A 370 16.43 21.61 38.01
CA GLN A 370 16.45 22.27 39.30
C GLN A 370 17.63 21.81 40.16
N GLN A 371 17.90 20.49 40.21
CA GLN A 371 19.04 19.93 40.97
C GLN A 371 20.38 20.40 40.42
N TRP A 372 20.53 20.46 39.11
CA TRP A 372 21.74 21.00 38.48
C TRP A 372 21.94 22.51 38.78
N GLN A 373 20.86 23.32 38.68
CA GLN A 373 20.92 24.72 39.00
C GLN A 373 21.26 24.98 40.48
N ALA A 374 20.77 24.15 41.38
CA ALA A 374 21.09 24.19 42.83
C ALA A 374 22.53 23.72 43.15
N GLY A 375 23.21 23.04 42.21
CA GLY A 375 24.54 22.44 42.43
C GLY A 375 24.50 21.08 43.10
N ASP A 376 23.33 20.43 43.21
CA ASP A 376 23.15 19.14 43.86
C ASP A 376 23.66 17.98 43.03
N ILE A 377 23.72 18.15 41.69
CA ILE A 377 24.28 17.18 40.75
C ILE A 377 25.33 17.84 39.84
N SER A 378 26.33 17.04 39.43
CA SER A 378 27.38 17.52 38.52
C SER A 378 26.83 17.82 37.13
N THR A 379 27.50 18.74 36.39
CA THR A 379 27.18 19.03 35.00
C THR A 379 27.23 17.77 34.12
N SER A 380 28.17 16.88 34.34
CA SER A 380 28.30 15.62 33.60
C SER A 380 27.11 14.67 33.84
N ASP A 381 26.71 14.51 35.12
CA ASP A 381 25.59 13.64 35.47
C ASP A 381 24.26 14.18 34.92
N TYR A 382 24.09 15.50 35.00
CA TYR A 382 22.93 16.19 34.40
C TYR A 382 22.83 15.93 32.89
N LEU A 383 23.91 16.17 32.14
CA LEU A 383 23.92 15.95 30.69
C LEU A 383 23.74 14.49 30.32
N GLN A 384 24.32 13.56 31.10
CA GLN A 384 24.13 12.12 30.90
C GLN A 384 22.65 11.72 31.11
N SER A 385 22.04 12.16 32.21
CA SER A 385 20.64 11.87 32.53
C SER A 385 19.69 12.42 31.46
N ARG A 386 19.95 13.61 30.96
CA ARG A 386 19.19 14.20 29.86
C ARG A 386 19.32 13.42 28.56
N ARG A 387 20.52 12.94 28.22
CA ARG A 387 20.72 12.08 27.05
C ARG A 387 19.96 10.77 27.20
N GLN A 388 19.98 10.17 28.37
CA GLN A 388 19.24 8.94 28.67
C GLN A 388 17.73 9.14 28.50
N LEU A 389 17.19 10.25 28.99
CA LEU A 389 15.78 10.58 28.85
C LEU A 389 15.41 10.77 27.36
N ALA A 390 16.22 11.53 26.61
CA ALA A 390 15.99 11.74 25.17
C ALA A 390 16.04 10.43 24.37
N SER A 391 17.03 9.56 24.66
CA SER A 391 17.15 8.27 24.00
C SER A 391 15.96 7.35 24.31
N SER A 392 15.42 7.39 25.53
CA SER A 392 14.23 6.65 25.91
C SER A 392 12.99 7.09 25.11
N TYR A 393 12.83 8.40 24.89
CA TYR A 393 11.76 8.93 24.05
C TYR A 393 11.85 8.49 22.60
N LEU A 394 13.03 8.59 22.01
CA LEU A 394 13.27 8.15 20.63
C LEU A 394 13.08 6.65 20.45
N ALA A 395 13.49 5.86 21.45
CA ALA A 395 13.25 4.41 21.45
C ALA A 395 11.75 4.07 21.43
N GLY A 396 10.94 4.80 22.19
CA GLY A 396 9.49 4.61 22.17
C GLY A 396 8.82 5.00 20.85
N MET A 397 9.27 6.09 20.23
CA MET A 397 8.80 6.47 18.90
C MET A 397 9.17 5.39 17.85
N SER A 398 10.36 4.82 17.97
CA SER A 398 10.78 3.68 17.11
C SER A 398 9.93 2.43 17.36
N LEU A 399 9.53 2.18 18.60
CA LEU A 399 8.65 1.06 18.95
C LEU A 399 7.23 1.26 18.39
N GLU A 400 6.71 2.49 18.43
CA GLU A 400 5.46 2.88 17.79
C GLU A 400 5.51 2.63 16.27
N SER A 401 6.60 3.05 15.61
CA SER A 401 6.82 2.79 14.17
C SER A 401 6.81 1.31 13.85
N ALA A 402 7.56 0.52 14.60
CA ALA A 402 7.64 -0.94 14.41
C ALA A 402 6.27 -1.62 14.55
N LEU A 403 5.42 -1.11 15.45
CA LEU A 403 4.07 -1.62 15.66
C LEU A 403 3.21 -1.44 14.40
N TYR A 404 3.15 -0.21 13.85
CA TYR A 404 2.39 0.08 12.63
C TYR A 404 2.97 -0.64 11.42
N GLN A 405 4.28 -0.66 11.27
CA GLN A 405 4.96 -1.36 10.19
C GLN A 405 4.62 -2.85 10.20
N SER A 406 4.72 -3.51 11.35
CA SER A 406 4.39 -4.94 11.48
C SER A 406 2.95 -5.25 11.06
N TRP A 407 2.00 -4.38 11.41
CA TRP A 407 0.60 -4.54 11.05
C TRP A 407 0.35 -4.29 9.55
N LEU A 408 0.89 -3.18 9.02
CA LEU A 408 0.72 -2.80 7.60
C LEU A 408 1.38 -3.81 6.66
N ASP A 409 2.58 -4.30 7.01
CA ASP A 409 3.28 -5.34 6.25
C ASP A 409 2.44 -6.61 6.12
N TRP A 410 1.85 -7.07 7.24
CA TRP A 410 0.97 -8.24 7.21
C TRP A 410 -0.31 -7.97 6.40
N MET A 411 -1.00 -6.87 6.65
CA MET A 411 -2.27 -6.54 5.98
C MET A 411 -2.08 -6.29 4.48
N GLY A 412 -0.97 -5.69 4.08
CA GLY A 412 -0.60 -5.47 2.68
C GLY A 412 -0.24 -6.79 1.98
N GLN A 413 0.65 -7.59 2.56
CA GLN A 413 1.13 -8.85 1.96
C GLN A 413 0.06 -9.94 1.89
N SER A 414 -0.85 -9.97 2.86
CA SER A 414 -2.00 -10.87 2.85
C SER A 414 -3.08 -10.46 1.83
N GLY A 415 -3.09 -9.18 1.41
CA GLY A 415 -4.09 -8.61 0.51
C GLY A 415 -5.38 -8.19 1.21
N GLN A 416 -5.38 -8.05 2.55
CA GLN A 416 -6.58 -7.80 3.34
C GLN A 416 -6.82 -6.32 3.67
N LEU A 417 -5.83 -5.44 3.51
CA LEU A 417 -5.91 -4.05 3.99
C LEU A 417 -7.06 -3.26 3.38
N GLU A 418 -7.21 -3.31 2.05
CA GLU A 418 -8.29 -2.57 1.38
C GLU A 418 -9.67 -3.06 1.83
N SER A 419 -9.86 -4.38 1.90
CA SER A 419 -11.12 -4.98 2.36
C SER A 419 -11.41 -4.67 3.83
N TYR A 420 -10.38 -4.56 4.66
CA TYR A 420 -10.50 -4.14 6.05
C TYR A 420 -11.02 -2.69 6.15
N PHE A 421 -10.41 -1.75 5.44
CA PHE A 421 -10.83 -0.36 5.43
C PHE A 421 -12.24 -0.16 4.87
N LEU A 422 -12.58 -0.86 3.80
CA LEU A 422 -13.93 -0.81 3.23
C LEU A 422 -15.00 -1.33 4.20
N ARG A 423 -14.70 -2.39 4.97
CA ARG A 423 -15.60 -2.88 6.03
C ARG A 423 -15.78 -1.86 7.15
N GLN A 424 -14.71 -1.20 7.58
CA GLN A 424 -14.78 -0.16 8.59
C GLN A 424 -15.65 1.02 8.14
N LEU A 425 -15.50 1.46 6.89
CA LEU A 425 -16.35 2.50 6.32
C LEU A 425 -17.84 2.08 6.28
N ALA A 426 -18.14 0.86 5.84
CA ALA A 426 -19.49 0.34 5.75
C ALA A 426 -20.17 0.24 7.15
N GLN A 427 -19.45 -0.21 8.17
CA GLN A 427 -19.96 -0.28 9.54
C GLN A 427 -20.31 1.10 10.11
N GLN A 428 -19.51 2.11 9.79
CA GLN A 428 -19.76 3.47 10.26
C GLN A 428 -20.96 4.13 9.58
N VAL A 429 -21.15 3.89 8.28
CA VAL A 429 -22.34 4.36 7.54
C VAL A 429 -23.62 3.75 8.15
N ASN A 430 -23.60 2.43 8.41
CA ASN A 430 -24.73 1.73 9.02
C ASN A 430 -24.99 2.20 10.46
N GLY A 431 -23.94 2.45 11.24
CA GLY A 431 -24.06 2.98 12.61
C GLY A 431 -24.63 4.40 12.66
N LYS A 432 -24.29 5.26 11.69
CA LYS A 432 -24.87 6.61 11.57
C LYS A 432 -26.35 6.55 11.17
N SER A 433 -26.73 5.66 10.22
CA SER A 433 -28.13 5.45 9.83
C SER A 433 -28.99 4.92 11.00
N ALA A 434 -28.46 3.99 11.78
CA ALA A 434 -29.17 3.47 12.96
C ALA A 434 -29.36 4.54 14.06
N ARG A 435 -28.37 5.40 14.28
CA ARG A 435 -28.48 6.53 15.22
C ARG A 435 -29.41 7.63 14.71
N ALA A 436 -29.41 7.94 13.42
CA ALA A 436 -30.31 8.91 12.81
C ALA A 436 -31.78 8.45 12.92
N ASN A 437 -32.03 7.15 12.74
CA ASN A 437 -33.36 6.58 12.91
C ASN A 437 -33.81 6.49 14.39
N ALA A 438 -32.88 6.39 15.34
CA ALA A 438 -33.18 6.37 16.78
C ALA A 438 -33.40 7.78 17.37
N THR A 439 -32.98 8.84 16.67
CA THR A 439 -33.16 10.24 17.08
C THR A 439 -34.31 10.96 16.38
N SER A 440 -35.05 10.29 15.50
CA SER A 440 -36.33 10.82 14.99
C SER A 440 -37.36 10.70 16.08
N PRO A 441 -37.88 11.80 16.65
CA PRO A 441 -38.99 11.71 17.62
C PRO A 441 -40.20 11.15 16.90
N ASP A 442 -40.79 10.14 17.53
CA ASP A 442 -42.05 9.52 17.17
C ASP A 442 -43.17 10.58 17.09
N VAL A 443 -43.41 11.11 15.90
CA VAL A 443 -44.54 12.03 15.62
C VAL A 443 -45.75 11.19 15.17
N ASN A 444 -46.10 10.14 15.92
CA ASN A 444 -47.34 9.41 15.71
C ASN A 444 -47.92 8.91 17.02
N SER A 445 -48.18 9.83 17.95
CA SER A 445 -49.09 9.56 19.05
C SER A 445 -50.11 10.68 19.16
N ILE A 446 -50.95 10.88 18.18
CA ILE A 446 -52.28 11.50 18.29
C ILE A 446 -53.08 11.06 17.05
N ASN A 447 -53.86 10.04 17.16
CA ASN A 447 -55.27 9.95 16.90
C ASN A 447 -55.69 8.48 16.83
N GLY A 448 -56.45 8.11 17.86
CA GLY A 448 -57.22 6.89 17.87
C GLY A 448 -58.42 7.02 16.93
N ASN A 449 -58.81 5.99 16.37
CA ASN A 449 -60.14 5.40 16.22
C ASN A 449 -60.27 4.59 14.91
N SER A 450 -60.52 3.34 15.15
CA SER A 450 -61.49 2.50 14.40
C SER A 450 -61.41 2.41 12.88
N LEU A 451 -61.21 1.26 12.39
CA LEU A 451 -62.19 0.43 11.70
C LEU A 451 -61.54 -0.72 10.90
N ASN A 452 -61.87 -1.91 11.35
CA ASN A 452 -62.28 -3.09 10.56
C ASN A 452 -61.63 -3.48 9.24
N ALA A 453 -61.09 -4.65 9.35
CA ALA A 453 -61.51 -5.84 8.57
C ALA A 453 -61.12 -5.96 7.08
N ALA A 454 -60.53 -7.08 6.91
CA ALA A 454 -60.80 -8.04 5.84
C ALA A 454 -59.98 -7.97 4.53
N SER A 455 -59.31 -9.05 4.39
CA SER A 455 -59.36 -9.89 3.18
C SER A 455 -58.30 -9.74 2.06
N ILE A 456 -57.77 -10.89 1.85
CA ILE A 456 -57.50 -11.54 0.53
C ILE A 456 -56.03 -11.40 0.04
N ASN A 457 -55.23 -12.36 0.30
CA ASN A 457 -55.00 -13.64 -0.42
C ASN A 457 -54.75 -13.53 -1.93
N LYS A 458 -53.67 -14.18 -2.32
CA LYS A 458 -53.33 -14.70 -3.67
C LYS A 458 -52.55 -13.73 -4.60
N ILE A 459 -51.43 -14.12 -5.10
CA ILE A 459 -51.12 -15.08 -6.15
C ILE A 459 -49.65 -14.88 -6.57
N ARG A 460 -48.93 -15.95 -6.54
CA ARG A 460 -47.87 -16.49 -7.41
C ARG A 460 -46.56 -15.72 -7.53
#